data_c38674f8f60d9dcbc0776dfe230768b9
#
_entry.id   c38674f8f60d9dcbc0776dfe230768b9
#
_cell.length_a   1.000
_cell.length_b   1.000
_cell.length_c   1.000
_cell.angle_alpha   90.00
_cell.angle_beta   90.00
_cell.angle_gamma   90.00
#
_symmetry.space_group_name_H-M   'P 1'
#
loop_
_entity.id
_entity.type
_entity.pdbx_description
1 polymer ?
#
loop_
_entity_poly.entity_id
_entity_poly.type
_entity_poly.pdbx_seq_one_letter_code
_entity_poly.pdbx_strand_id
1 'polypeptide(L)'
;MRKALLTLSFAALACAAGSVRPAGAAEVRPRIRAVTAFIEIDQNNYASRIEEAQKFLASAKDALNKAGFEGAGGRITTQPFPQYTKGMKAEDAVAFVGKLREAASKGPSGLNIGAAMVHDNDDTAPVSLLVEILSKVSVNANLITADEQGIHWKAIRQAAKVIKQLSERSPHGDANFNFGAIAMMKPYGPYYPGSYHLGKGRAFAIAMEGAEVVGEVFRQHQDPVEAEKHLSEVLTSYTKQIELVAMQLARTTGWTYEGIDATPAPIGDRSIATAIESFTGAPFGSPGTETASGIITRAVQATPVKRTGYSGLMIPVMEDNVLAKRWAEGTFTLDSILAYSAVCAGGVDTVPLPGDVTEDQIARILGDVAWLAYRWNKPLAARLLPAPGKRAGEQTEFTGSVLTRTTIQPLPGSKKN
;
A
#
# COMPACT_ATOMS: atom_id res chain seq x y z
N MET A 1 -55.85 -44.64 -10.99
CA MET A 1 -54.56 -44.44 -10.31
C MET A 1 -54.06 -43.06 -10.63
N ARG A 2 -54.32 -42.09 -9.75
CA ARG A 2 -53.90 -40.68 -9.93
C ARG A 2 -52.65 -40.42 -9.09
N LYS A 3 -51.55 -39.97 -9.73
CA LYS A 3 -50.32 -39.55 -9.06
C LYS A 3 -50.52 -38.07 -8.63
N ALA A 4 -50.41 -37.80 -7.35
CA ALA A 4 -50.40 -36.47 -6.79
C ALA A 4 -48.94 -35.95 -6.79
N LEU A 5 -48.67 -34.81 -7.45
CA LEU A 5 -47.44 -34.04 -7.30
C LEU A 5 -47.57 -33.15 -6.04
N LEU A 6 -46.68 -33.39 -5.10
CA LEU A 6 -46.43 -32.41 -4.00
C LEU A 6 -45.43 -31.37 -4.46
N THR A 7 -45.87 -30.14 -4.57
CA THR A 7 -45.02 -28.95 -4.71
C THR A 7 -44.66 -28.44 -3.33
N LEU A 8 -43.39 -28.55 -2.92
CA LEU A 8 -42.83 -27.89 -1.74
C LEU A 8 -42.48 -26.44 -2.10
N SER A 9 -43.25 -25.52 -1.55
CA SER A 9 -42.90 -24.09 -1.56
C SER A 9 -41.92 -23.79 -0.43
N PHE A 10 -40.68 -23.42 -0.75
CA PHE A 10 -39.74 -22.85 0.20
C PHE A 10 -40.03 -21.36 0.36
N ALA A 11 -40.63 -20.99 1.49
CA ALA A 11 -40.73 -19.61 1.92
C ALA A 11 -39.40 -19.17 2.54
N ALA A 12 -38.65 -18.30 1.83
CA ALA A 12 -37.49 -17.64 2.37
C ALA A 12 -37.89 -16.55 3.35
N LEU A 13 -37.68 -16.81 4.64
CA LEU A 13 -37.87 -15.81 5.69
C LEU A 13 -36.65 -14.89 5.69
N ALA A 14 -36.77 -13.72 5.05
CA ALA A 14 -35.79 -12.63 5.12
C ALA A 14 -36.00 -11.89 6.44
N CYS A 15 -35.15 -12.13 7.44
CA CYS A 15 -35.04 -11.26 8.61
C CYS A 15 -34.39 -9.95 8.19
N ALA A 16 -35.17 -8.94 7.89
CA ALA A 16 -34.74 -7.57 7.72
C ALA A 16 -34.59 -6.93 9.12
N ALA A 17 -33.36 -6.94 9.65
CA ALA A 17 -33.02 -6.02 10.73
C ALA A 17 -32.77 -4.64 10.08
N GLY A 18 -33.81 -3.84 9.98
CA GLY A 18 -33.75 -2.49 9.46
C GLY A 18 -33.11 -1.54 10.47
N SER A 19 -31.86 -1.15 10.23
CA SER A 19 -31.33 0.10 10.78
C SER A 19 -31.97 1.25 10.00
N VAL A 20 -32.77 2.06 10.69
CA VAL A 20 -33.41 3.27 10.12
C VAL A 20 -32.31 4.29 9.80
N ARG A 21 -31.90 4.37 8.53
CA ARG A 21 -31.07 5.47 8.02
C ARG A 21 -31.96 6.69 7.77
N PRO A 22 -31.48 7.92 8.04
CA PRO A 22 -32.18 9.12 7.59
C PRO A 22 -32.25 9.10 6.07
N ALA A 23 -33.44 9.29 5.52
CA ALA A 23 -33.68 9.34 4.09
C ALA A 23 -32.96 10.55 3.49
N GLY A 24 -31.92 10.31 2.65
CA GLY A 24 -31.30 11.34 1.83
C GLY A 24 -29.76 11.38 1.73
N ALA A 25 -29.03 10.74 2.60
CA ALA A 25 -27.56 10.67 2.44
C ALA A 25 -27.18 9.49 1.52
N ALA A 26 -26.42 9.79 0.46
CA ALA A 26 -25.86 8.75 -0.40
C ALA A 26 -25.00 7.79 0.44
N GLU A 27 -25.13 6.49 0.19
CA GLU A 27 -24.35 5.48 0.89
C GLU A 27 -22.84 5.67 0.59
N VAL A 28 -22.04 5.92 1.62
CA VAL A 28 -20.57 6.01 1.49
C VAL A 28 -20.03 4.62 1.27
N ARG A 29 -19.52 4.37 0.07
CA ARG A 29 -18.93 3.08 -0.32
C ARG A 29 -17.42 3.20 -0.45
N PRO A 30 -16.67 2.14 -0.11
CA PRO A 30 -15.24 2.13 -0.39
C PRO A 30 -15.00 2.11 -1.90
N ARG A 31 -13.88 2.69 -2.31
CA ARG A 31 -13.38 2.60 -3.68
C ARG A 31 -12.33 1.49 -3.77
N ILE A 32 -12.02 1.08 -4.97
CA ILE A 32 -10.87 0.20 -5.24
C ILE A 32 -9.66 1.07 -5.57
N ARG A 33 -8.64 1.03 -4.72
CA ARG A 33 -7.38 1.75 -4.96
C ARG A 33 -6.67 1.18 -6.18
N ALA A 34 -6.57 -0.14 -6.24
CA ALA A 34 -5.97 -0.84 -7.37
C ALA A 34 -6.39 -2.31 -7.43
N VAL A 35 -6.35 -2.85 -8.66
CA VAL A 35 -6.17 -4.28 -8.91
C VAL A 35 -4.74 -4.47 -9.37
N THR A 36 -3.98 -5.34 -8.69
CA THR A 36 -2.59 -5.64 -9.04
C THR A 36 -2.51 -7.02 -9.65
N ALA A 37 -2.06 -7.08 -10.89
CA ALA A 37 -1.78 -8.31 -11.63
C ALA A 37 -0.31 -8.71 -11.41
N PHE A 38 -0.07 -9.95 -11.00
CA PHE A 38 1.26 -10.53 -10.79
C PHE A 38 1.58 -11.45 -11.95
N ILE A 39 2.70 -11.21 -12.64
CA ILE A 39 3.11 -11.93 -13.83
C ILE A 39 4.58 -12.32 -13.78
N GLU A 40 4.92 -13.44 -14.41
CA GLU A 40 6.30 -13.85 -14.68
C GLU A 40 6.65 -13.50 -16.12
N ILE A 41 7.79 -12.85 -16.31
CA ILE A 41 8.30 -12.38 -17.59
C ILE A 41 9.75 -12.83 -17.84
N ASP A 42 10.12 -12.87 -19.10
CA ASP A 42 11.49 -12.92 -19.58
C ASP A 42 11.69 -11.95 -20.74
N GLN A 43 12.90 -11.91 -21.28
CA GLN A 43 13.25 -11.00 -22.38
C GLN A 43 12.48 -11.25 -23.68
N ASN A 44 11.91 -12.43 -23.86
CA ASN A 44 11.21 -12.84 -25.10
C ASN A 44 9.69 -12.67 -24.98
N ASN A 45 9.13 -12.81 -23.77
CA ASN A 45 7.68 -12.88 -23.58
C ASN A 45 7.07 -11.64 -22.87
N TYR A 46 7.87 -10.71 -22.37
CA TYR A 46 7.40 -9.58 -21.54
C TYR A 46 6.24 -8.79 -22.19
N ALA A 47 6.32 -8.54 -23.48
CA ALA A 47 5.32 -7.71 -24.17
C ALA A 47 3.95 -8.38 -24.18
N SER A 48 3.88 -9.66 -24.51
CA SER A 48 2.64 -10.44 -24.52
C SER A 48 2.09 -10.65 -23.12
N ARG A 49 2.95 -10.84 -22.11
CA ARG A 49 2.53 -10.99 -20.71
C ARG A 49 1.95 -9.70 -20.13
N ILE A 50 2.55 -8.56 -20.44
CA ILE A 50 2.03 -7.25 -20.03
C ILE A 50 0.69 -6.96 -20.73
N GLU A 51 0.57 -7.24 -22.02
CA GLU A 51 -0.69 -7.09 -22.75
C GLU A 51 -1.79 -7.95 -22.16
N GLU A 52 -1.49 -9.21 -21.84
CA GLU A 52 -2.43 -10.13 -21.17
C GLU A 52 -2.89 -9.59 -19.82
N ALA A 53 -1.95 -9.07 -19.00
CA ALA A 53 -2.26 -8.44 -17.74
C ALA A 53 -3.15 -7.21 -17.89
N GLN A 54 -2.91 -6.36 -18.91
CA GLN A 54 -3.75 -5.20 -19.21
C GLN A 54 -5.18 -5.57 -19.59
N LYS A 55 -5.36 -6.62 -20.41
CA LYS A 55 -6.69 -7.15 -20.75
C LYS A 55 -7.43 -7.68 -19.51
N PHE A 56 -6.72 -8.39 -18.63
CA PHE A 56 -7.26 -8.83 -17.36
C PHE A 56 -7.68 -7.64 -16.48
N LEU A 57 -6.80 -6.65 -16.30
CA LEU A 57 -7.06 -5.47 -15.48
C LEU A 57 -8.27 -4.66 -15.98
N ALA A 58 -8.45 -4.54 -17.30
CA ALA A 58 -9.63 -3.92 -17.88
C ALA A 58 -10.91 -4.69 -17.51
N SER A 59 -10.90 -6.01 -17.65
CA SER A 59 -12.04 -6.87 -17.28
C SER A 59 -12.35 -6.81 -15.78
N ALA A 60 -11.31 -6.74 -14.93
CA ALA A 60 -11.46 -6.62 -13.48
C ALA A 60 -12.08 -5.27 -13.09
N LYS A 61 -11.62 -4.17 -13.71
CA LYS A 61 -12.19 -2.84 -13.52
C LYS A 61 -13.67 -2.80 -13.89
N ASP A 62 -14.03 -3.35 -15.03
CA ASP A 62 -15.41 -3.38 -15.50
C ASP A 62 -16.31 -4.20 -14.57
N ALA A 63 -15.84 -5.36 -14.09
CA ALA A 63 -16.59 -6.19 -13.17
C ALA A 63 -16.80 -5.50 -11.81
N LEU A 64 -15.79 -4.84 -11.27
CA LEU A 64 -15.88 -4.09 -10.01
C LEU A 64 -16.81 -2.88 -10.14
N ASN A 65 -16.70 -2.13 -11.24
CA ASN A 65 -17.59 -0.99 -11.50
C ASN A 65 -19.07 -1.44 -11.62
N LYS A 66 -19.34 -2.55 -12.31
CA LYS A 66 -20.70 -3.13 -12.39
C LYS A 66 -21.25 -3.55 -11.03
N ALA A 67 -20.38 -3.92 -10.09
CA ALA A 67 -20.76 -4.22 -8.70
C ALA A 67 -20.85 -2.96 -7.80
N GLY A 68 -20.65 -1.75 -8.37
CA GLY A 68 -20.74 -0.48 -7.65
C GLY A 68 -19.47 -0.08 -6.90
N PHE A 69 -18.30 -0.64 -7.26
CA PHE A 69 -17.00 -0.29 -6.69
C PHE A 69 -16.15 0.46 -7.71
N GLU A 70 -16.09 1.77 -7.57
CA GLU A 70 -15.32 2.65 -8.45
C GLU A 70 -13.82 2.68 -8.14
N GLY A 71 -13.05 3.27 -9.05
CA GLY A 71 -11.60 3.47 -8.94
C GLY A 71 -10.83 2.43 -9.76
N ALA A 72 -10.46 1.32 -9.18
CA ALA A 72 -9.78 0.19 -9.81
C ALA A 72 -8.62 0.60 -10.74
N GLY A 73 -7.61 1.31 -10.20
CA GLY A 73 -6.37 1.58 -10.91
C GLY A 73 -5.66 0.27 -11.27
N GLY A 74 -5.16 0.14 -12.50
CA GLY A 74 -4.40 -1.02 -12.93
C GLY A 74 -2.97 -0.98 -12.41
N ARG A 75 -2.46 -2.11 -11.90
CA ARG A 75 -1.07 -2.29 -11.50
C ARG A 75 -0.55 -3.62 -11.99
N ILE A 76 0.71 -3.67 -12.42
CA ILE A 76 1.40 -4.89 -12.86
C ILE A 76 2.65 -5.04 -12.00
N THR A 77 2.81 -6.20 -11.35
CA THR A 77 4.01 -6.55 -10.59
C THR A 77 4.67 -7.76 -11.22
N THR A 78 5.94 -7.64 -11.58
CA THR A 78 6.74 -8.77 -12.09
C THR A 78 7.41 -9.51 -10.92
N GLN A 79 7.97 -10.69 -11.19
CA GLN A 79 8.93 -11.31 -10.28
C GLN A 79 10.15 -10.39 -10.07
N PRO A 80 11.00 -10.64 -9.05
CA PRO A 80 12.18 -9.83 -8.78
C PRO A 80 13.03 -9.59 -10.02
N PHE A 81 13.28 -8.33 -10.37
CA PHE A 81 13.97 -7.94 -11.60
C PHE A 81 15.37 -8.58 -11.77
N PRO A 82 16.13 -8.92 -10.71
CA PRO A 82 17.38 -9.63 -10.89
C PRO A 82 17.27 -10.96 -11.64
N GLN A 83 16.08 -11.59 -11.61
CA GLN A 83 15.85 -12.88 -12.28
C GLN A 83 15.88 -12.75 -13.82
N TYR A 84 15.40 -11.64 -14.37
CA TYR A 84 15.33 -11.43 -15.82
C TYR A 84 16.37 -10.44 -16.37
N THR A 85 17.13 -9.77 -15.48
CA THR A 85 18.25 -8.91 -15.87
C THR A 85 19.61 -9.56 -15.63
N LYS A 86 19.65 -10.80 -15.12
CA LYS A 86 20.88 -11.54 -14.83
C LYS A 86 21.76 -11.63 -16.07
N GLY A 87 23.02 -11.24 -15.94
CA GLY A 87 24.02 -11.25 -17.02
C GLY A 87 23.96 -10.08 -17.99
N MET A 88 22.99 -9.16 -17.85
CA MET A 88 22.97 -7.91 -18.62
C MET A 88 24.01 -6.91 -18.10
N LYS A 89 24.54 -6.08 -18.99
CA LYS A 89 25.22 -4.85 -18.58
C LYS A 89 24.18 -3.87 -17.99
N ALA A 90 24.61 -2.97 -17.12
CA ALA A 90 23.71 -2.03 -16.46
C ALA A 90 22.87 -1.20 -17.45
N GLU A 91 23.49 -0.72 -18.52
CA GLU A 91 22.81 0.05 -19.57
C GLU A 91 21.72 -0.76 -20.27
N ASP A 92 22.00 -2.04 -20.60
CA ASP A 92 21.06 -2.94 -21.26
C ASP A 92 19.87 -3.27 -20.34
N ALA A 93 20.15 -3.48 -19.04
CA ALA A 93 19.11 -3.74 -18.05
C ALA A 93 18.19 -2.52 -17.85
N VAL A 94 18.75 -1.31 -17.77
CA VAL A 94 17.96 -0.06 -17.70
C VAL A 94 17.10 0.10 -18.96
N ALA A 95 17.68 -0.12 -20.13
CA ALA A 95 16.96 -0.06 -21.41
C ALA A 95 15.82 -1.10 -21.47
N PHE A 96 16.09 -2.32 -20.98
CA PHE A 96 15.06 -3.37 -20.92
C PHE A 96 13.91 -2.99 -20.00
N VAL A 97 14.18 -2.50 -18.79
CA VAL A 97 13.13 -2.01 -17.87
C VAL A 97 12.38 -0.83 -18.50
N GLY A 98 13.04 0.04 -19.25
CA GLY A 98 12.41 1.07 -20.06
C GLY A 98 11.36 0.50 -21.04
N LYS A 99 11.69 -0.58 -21.76
CA LYS A 99 10.74 -1.28 -22.65
C LYS A 99 9.57 -1.90 -21.88
N LEU A 100 9.80 -2.45 -20.68
CA LEU A 100 8.72 -2.93 -19.82
C LEU A 100 7.77 -1.79 -19.44
N ARG A 101 8.32 -0.65 -19.05
CA ARG A 101 7.52 0.53 -18.68
C ARG A 101 6.74 1.08 -19.86
N GLU A 102 7.33 1.13 -21.04
CA GLU A 102 6.66 1.51 -22.28
C GLU A 102 5.50 0.57 -22.60
N ALA A 103 5.72 -0.75 -22.52
CA ALA A 103 4.67 -1.74 -22.73
C ALA A 103 3.51 -1.56 -21.73
N ALA A 104 3.82 -1.34 -20.44
CA ALA A 104 2.81 -1.10 -19.40
C ALA A 104 2.05 0.23 -19.61
N SER A 105 2.67 1.25 -20.23
CA SER A 105 2.04 2.56 -20.47
C SER A 105 1.06 2.58 -21.64
N LYS A 106 0.99 1.51 -22.46
CA LYS A 106 -0.06 1.35 -23.49
C LYS A 106 -1.46 1.20 -22.89
N GLY A 107 -1.55 0.86 -21.59
CA GLY A 107 -2.76 0.91 -20.78
C GLY A 107 -2.52 1.75 -19.51
N PRO A 108 -3.56 2.04 -18.72
CA PRO A 108 -3.46 2.84 -17.52
C PRO A 108 -2.86 2.06 -16.34
N SER A 109 -1.70 1.42 -16.54
CA SER A 109 -1.12 0.53 -15.53
C SER A 109 0.20 1.06 -15.00
N GLY A 110 0.34 1.10 -13.67
CA GLY A 110 1.64 1.21 -13.00
C GLY A 110 2.44 -0.09 -13.15
N LEU A 111 3.77 -0.01 -13.05
CA LEU A 111 4.68 -1.16 -13.09
C LEU A 111 5.54 -1.21 -11.83
N ASN A 112 5.60 -2.39 -11.21
CA ASN A 112 6.54 -2.72 -10.14
C ASN A 112 7.41 -3.89 -10.60
N ILE A 113 8.72 -3.75 -10.47
CA ILE A 113 9.71 -4.74 -10.90
C ILE A 113 10.15 -5.69 -9.77
N GLY A 114 9.42 -5.69 -8.67
CA GLY A 114 9.67 -6.56 -7.52
C GLY A 114 10.87 -6.14 -6.68
N ALA A 115 11.39 -7.09 -5.91
CA ALA A 115 12.47 -6.85 -4.95
C ALA A 115 13.86 -6.93 -5.60
N ALA A 116 14.77 -6.03 -5.20
CA ALA A 116 16.19 -6.14 -5.56
C ALA A 116 16.94 -7.15 -4.68
N MET A 117 16.54 -7.28 -3.43
CA MET A 117 16.99 -8.31 -2.47
C MET A 117 15.79 -8.81 -1.68
N VAL A 118 15.76 -10.11 -1.42
CA VAL A 118 14.73 -10.78 -0.59
C VAL A 118 15.35 -11.24 0.73
N HIS A 119 16.60 -11.71 0.72
CA HIS A 119 17.30 -12.24 1.89
C HIS A 119 18.68 -11.60 2.08
N ASP A 120 19.20 -11.65 3.30
CA ASP A 120 20.49 -11.01 3.65
C ASP A 120 21.71 -11.67 2.98
N ASN A 121 21.59 -12.92 2.55
CA ASN A 121 22.64 -13.61 1.79
C ASN A 121 22.58 -13.36 0.27
N ASP A 122 21.58 -12.64 -0.23
CA ASP A 122 21.49 -12.32 -1.64
C ASP A 122 22.66 -11.43 -2.10
N ASP A 123 22.95 -11.49 -3.42
CA ASP A 123 23.89 -10.59 -4.05
C ASP A 123 23.42 -9.13 -3.97
N THR A 124 24.34 -8.21 -3.72
CA THR A 124 24.06 -6.77 -3.64
C THR A 124 24.24 -6.03 -4.98
N ALA A 125 24.80 -6.66 -6.00
CA ALA A 125 24.98 -6.04 -7.31
C ALA A 125 23.65 -5.51 -7.91
N PRO A 126 22.50 -6.20 -7.77
CA PRO A 126 21.21 -5.69 -8.21
C PRO A 126 20.78 -4.38 -7.54
N VAL A 127 21.26 -4.09 -6.32
CA VAL A 127 20.90 -2.85 -5.61
C VAL A 127 21.50 -1.62 -6.30
N SER A 128 22.75 -1.70 -6.75
CA SER A 128 23.35 -0.61 -7.52
C SER A 128 22.65 -0.42 -8.87
N LEU A 129 22.26 -1.51 -9.52
CA LEU A 129 21.46 -1.46 -10.74
C LEU A 129 20.06 -0.85 -10.49
N LEU A 130 19.44 -1.14 -9.34
CA LEU A 130 18.16 -0.55 -8.97
C LEU A 130 18.22 0.97 -8.92
N VAL A 131 19.27 1.55 -8.36
CA VAL A 131 19.46 3.02 -8.33
C VAL A 131 19.52 3.58 -9.76
N GLU A 132 20.26 2.94 -10.66
CA GLU A 132 20.32 3.35 -12.06
C GLU A 132 18.94 3.27 -12.76
N ILE A 133 18.18 2.20 -12.48
CA ILE A 133 16.84 2.02 -13.02
C ILE A 133 15.91 3.12 -12.52
N LEU A 134 15.75 3.28 -11.20
CA LEU A 134 14.79 4.20 -10.61
C LEU A 134 15.12 5.68 -10.87
N SER A 135 16.40 6.00 -11.09
CA SER A 135 16.82 7.35 -11.48
C SER A 135 16.41 7.72 -12.91
N LYS A 136 16.13 6.74 -13.78
CA LYS A 136 15.89 6.96 -15.22
C LYS A 136 14.53 6.48 -15.70
N VAL A 137 13.93 5.51 -15.00
CA VAL A 137 12.68 4.86 -15.41
C VAL A 137 11.66 4.94 -14.28
N SER A 138 10.47 5.45 -14.56
CA SER A 138 9.39 5.55 -13.58
C SER A 138 8.71 4.19 -13.38
N VAL A 139 9.30 3.36 -12.53
CA VAL A 139 8.79 2.06 -12.07
C VAL A 139 8.93 1.96 -10.56
N ASN A 140 8.16 1.08 -9.94
CA ASN A 140 8.27 0.82 -8.50
C ASN A 140 9.15 -0.40 -8.22
N ALA A 141 9.83 -0.38 -7.09
CA ALA A 141 10.63 -1.50 -6.60
C ALA A 141 10.80 -1.46 -5.07
N ASN A 142 11.34 -2.52 -4.50
CA ASN A 142 11.55 -2.61 -3.06
C ASN A 142 12.77 -3.46 -2.68
N LEU A 143 13.10 -3.43 -1.39
CA LEU A 143 13.96 -4.40 -0.72
C LEU A 143 13.24 -4.98 0.49
N ILE A 144 13.44 -6.26 0.77
CA ILE A 144 12.90 -6.93 1.95
C ILE A 144 13.88 -6.74 3.10
N THR A 145 13.44 -6.10 4.20
CA THR A 145 14.28 -5.76 5.36
C THR A 145 14.05 -6.66 6.57
N ALA A 146 13.01 -7.46 6.57
CA ALA A 146 12.75 -8.53 7.51
C ALA A 146 11.72 -9.52 6.94
N ASP A 147 11.87 -10.77 7.29
CA ASP A 147 10.91 -11.86 7.03
C ASP A 147 10.88 -12.85 8.20
N GLU A 148 10.34 -14.05 7.99
CA GLU A 148 10.26 -15.10 9.02
C GLU A 148 11.66 -15.63 9.45
N GLN A 149 12.71 -15.40 8.64
CA GLN A 149 14.11 -15.79 8.97
C GLN A 149 14.77 -14.76 9.89
N GLY A 150 14.24 -13.55 10.01
CA GLY A 150 14.76 -12.50 10.87
C GLY A 150 14.85 -11.12 10.22
N ILE A 151 15.61 -10.25 10.86
CA ILE A 151 15.89 -8.89 10.38
C ILE A 151 17.13 -8.93 9.48
N HIS A 152 16.99 -8.39 8.28
CA HIS A 152 18.03 -8.40 7.23
C HIS A 152 18.87 -7.12 7.30
N TRP A 153 19.88 -7.12 8.17
CA TRP A 153 20.73 -5.94 8.42
C TRP A 153 21.53 -5.48 7.20
N LYS A 154 21.95 -6.42 6.33
CA LYS A 154 22.61 -6.06 5.07
C LYS A 154 21.63 -5.39 4.13
N ALA A 155 20.40 -5.92 4.00
CA ALA A 155 19.36 -5.30 3.19
C ALA A 155 18.96 -3.91 3.71
N ILE A 156 18.89 -3.72 5.04
CA ILE A 156 18.63 -2.40 5.66
C ILE A 156 19.69 -1.39 5.23
N ARG A 157 20.99 -1.72 5.32
CA ARG A 157 22.08 -0.83 4.88
C ARG A 157 22.01 -0.55 3.38
N GLN A 158 21.69 -1.56 2.57
CA GLN A 158 21.50 -1.37 1.14
C GLN A 158 20.30 -0.48 0.81
N ALA A 159 19.18 -0.65 1.49
CA ALA A 159 17.99 0.19 1.33
C ALA A 159 18.28 1.66 1.71
N ALA A 160 19.02 1.90 2.80
CA ALA A 160 19.44 3.24 3.19
C ALA A 160 20.30 3.91 2.12
N LYS A 161 21.24 3.16 1.54
CA LYS A 161 22.06 3.61 0.42
C LYS A 161 21.22 3.94 -0.82
N VAL A 162 20.26 3.10 -1.19
CA VAL A 162 19.32 3.37 -2.29
C VAL A 162 18.58 4.68 -2.04
N ILE A 163 17.97 4.84 -0.88
CA ILE A 163 17.19 6.05 -0.53
C ILE A 163 18.06 7.30 -0.64
N LYS A 164 19.29 7.27 -0.10
CA LYS A 164 20.21 8.40 -0.17
C LYS A 164 20.60 8.72 -1.60
N GLN A 165 21.00 7.73 -2.39
CA GLN A 165 21.39 7.92 -3.78
C GLN A 165 20.25 8.38 -4.68
N LEU A 166 19.03 7.89 -4.48
CA LEU A 166 17.87 8.36 -5.24
C LEU A 166 17.54 9.82 -4.92
N SER A 167 17.70 10.25 -3.66
CA SER A 167 17.52 11.66 -3.32
C SER A 167 18.50 12.58 -4.03
N GLU A 168 19.73 12.13 -4.27
CA GLU A 168 20.80 12.90 -4.93
C GLU A 168 20.74 12.85 -6.46
N ARG A 169 20.17 11.77 -7.04
CA ARG A 169 20.21 11.49 -8.48
C ARG A 169 18.90 11.77 -9.21
N SER A 170 17.82 12.05 -8.50
CA SER A 170 16.55 12.40 -9.12
C SER A 170 16.15 13.83 -8.82
N PRO A 171 15.45 14.52 -9.73
CA PRO A 171 14.94 15.85 -9.48
C PRO A 171 14.12 15.88 -8.18
N HIS A 172 14.42 16.83 -7.30
CA HIS A 172 13.77 16.98 -5.99
C HIS A 172 13.77 15.73 -5.08
N GLY A 173 14.49 14.65 -5.44
CA GLY A 173 14.44 13.38 -4.72
C GLY A 173 13.22 12.51 -5.04
N ASP A 174 12.46 12.84 -6.06
CA ASP A 174 11.15 12.27 -6.42
C ASP A 174 11.18 10.76 -6.63
N ALA A 175 12.30 10.18 -7.08
CA ALA A 175 12.42 8.74 -7.32
C ALA A 175 12.23 7.91 -6.04
N ASN A 176 12.45 8.48 -4.86
CA ASN A 176 12.20 7.81 -3.58
C ASN A 176 10.73 7.46 -3.37
N PHE A 177 9.79 8.16 -4.01
CA PHE A 177 8.37 7.81 -3.96
C PHE A 177 8.09 6.41 -4.54
N ASN A 178 8.92 5.95 -5.46
CA ASN A 178 8.79 4.67 -6.14
C ASN A 178 9.57 3.53 -5.46
N PHE A 179 10.24 3.81 -4.34
CA PHE A 179 11.04 2.82 -3.60
C PHE A 179 10.48 2.58 -2.20
N GLY A 180 10.44 1.31 -1.78
CA GLY A 180 10.07 0.92 -0.42
C GLY A 180 11.04 -0.08 0.20
N ALA A 181 11.42 0.16 1.46
CA ALA A 181 12.00 -0.86 2.32
C ALA A 181 10.87 -1.54 3.10
N ILE A 182 10.66 -2.83 2.92
CA ILE A 182 9.50 -3.54 3.44
C ILE A 182 9.92 -4.67 4.37
N ALA A 183 9.22 -4.79 5.51
CA ALA A 183 9.48 -5.79 6.53
C ALA A 183 8.25 -6.65 6.75
N MET A 184 8.43 -7.98 6.90
CA MET A 184 7.38 -8.97 7.18
C MET A 184 6.23 -8.98 6.15
N MET A 185 6.39 -8.35 4.99
CA MET A 185 5.42 -8.38 3.91
C MET A 185 5.46 -9.74 3.21
N LYS A 186 4.29 -10.36 3.08
CA LYS A 186 4.14 -11.58 2.27
C LYS A 186 4.03 -11.24 0.79
N PRO A 187 4.38 -12.16 -0.12
CA PRO A 187 4.13 -12.00 -1.55
C PRO A 187 2.66 -11.66 -1.85
N TYR A 188 2.43 -11.04 -3.01
CA TYR A 188 1.12 -10.67 -3.53
C TYR A 188 0.41 -9.51 -2.82
N GLY A 189 1.16 -8.65 -2.13
CA GLY A 189 0.63 -7.38 -1.64
C GLY A 189 0.27 -6.45 -2.81
N PRO A 190 -0.96 -5.86 -2.86
CA PRO A 190 -1.39 -5.06 -4.01
C PRO A 190 -0.93 -3.61 -4.00
N TYR A 191 -0.39 -3.10 -2.88
CA TYR A 191 0.05 -1.71 -2.76
C TYR A 191 1.50 -1.50 -3.21
N TYR A 192 1.74 -0.42 -3.94
CA TYR A 192 3.08 0.02 -4.34
C TYR A 192 3.67 1.00 -3.30
N PRO A 193 5.01 0.98 -3.17
CA PRO A 193 6.02 0.14 -3.81
C PRO A 193 6.21 -1.23 -3.15
N GLY A 194 5.49 -1.57 -2.07
CA GLY A 194 5.66 -2.80 -1.28
C GLY A 194 5.24 -4.10 -1.97
N SER A 195 4.79 -4.05 -3.23
CA SER A 195 4.32 -5.21 -3.99
C SER A 195 5.46 -6.06 -4.53
N TYR A 196 5.39 -7.38 -4.36
CA TYR A 196 6.30 -8.34 -4.99
C TYR A 196 5.65 -9.74 -5.04
N HIS A 197 6.21 -10.66 -5.84
CA HIS A 197 5.87 -12.07 -5.80
C HIS A 197 7.09 -12.93 -6.15
N LEU A 198 7.03 -14.21 -5.78
CA LEU A 198 8.08 -15.20 -6.01
C LEU A 198 7.55 -16.40 -6.81
N GLY A 199 6.26 -16.42 -7.07
CA GLY A 199 5.57 -17.54 -7.72
C GLY A 199 5.64 -17.48 -9.24
N LYS A 200 5.17 -18.56 -9.85
CA LYS A 200 4.97 -18.68 -11.29
C LYS A 200 3.50 -18.46 -11.64
N GLY A 201 3.24 -18.15 -12.90
CA GLY A 201 1.89 -18.06 -13.41
C GLY A 201 1.29 -16.66 -13.36
N ARG A 202 -0.02 -16.57 -13.20
CA ARG A 202 -0.82 -15.35 -13.27
C ARG A 202 -1.70 -15.25 -12.03
N ALA A 203 -1.48 -14.21 -11.23
CA ALA A 203 -2.24 -13.99 -10.03
C ALA A 203 -2.68 -12.53 -9.92
N PHE A 204 -3.64 -12.24 -9.05
CA PHE A 204 -4.06 -10.87 -8.78
C PHE A 204 -4.51 -10.70 -7.33
N ALA A 205 -4.40 -9.47 -6.85
CA ALA A 205 -4.93 -9.03 -5.57
C ALA A 205 -5.57 -7.66 -5.70
N ILE A 206 -6.44 -7.32 -4.73
CA ILE A 206 -7.22 -6.09 -4.74
C ILE A 206 -6.84 -5.23 -3.53
N ALA A 207 -6.60 -3.94 -3.76
CA ALA A 207 -6.37 -2.94 -2.72
C ALA A 207 -7.59 -2.01 -2.60
N MET A 208 -8.05 -1.78 -1.37
CA MET A 208 -9.18 -0.89 -1.09
C MET A 208 -8.73 0.55 -0.83
N GLU A 209 -9.67 1.47 -0.93
CA GLU A 209 -9.59 2.87 -0.50
C GLU A 209 -10.89 3.17 0.25
N GLY A 210 -10.81 3.53 1.52
CA GLY A 210 -12.03 3.55 2.34
C GLY A 210 -11.95 4.49 3.55
N ALA A 211 -11.10 5.52 3.55
CA ALA A 211 -11.02 6.48 4.65
C ALA A 211 -12.37 7.15 4.95
N GLU A 212 -13.18 7.43 3.91
CA GLU A 212 -14.50 8.03 4.06
C GLU A 212 -15.49 7.10 4.77
N VAL A 213 -15.39 5.77 4.54
CA VAL A 213 -16.22 4.76 5.24
C VAL A 213 -15.90 4.74 6.72
N VAL A 214 -14.61 4.80 7.08
CA VAL A 214 -14.17 4.91 8.47
C VAL A 214 -14.73 6.20 9.09
N GLY A 215 -14.62 7.33 8.40
CA GLY A 215 -15.12 8.61 8.86
C GLY A 215 -16.64 8.61 9.11
N GLU A 216 -17.40 7.94 8.24
CA GLU A 216 -18.85 7.81 8.43
C GLU A 216 -19.20 7.03 9.69
N VAL A 217 -18.55 5.89 9.93
CA VAL A 217 -18.75 5.10 11.14
C VAL A 217 -18.34 5.86 12.40
N PHE A 218 -17.19 6.52 12.39
CA PHE A 218 -16.63 7.23 13.53
C PHE A 218 -17.45 8.48 13.92
N ARG A 219 -18.08 9.15 12.96
CA ARG A 219 -19.03 10.25 13.27
C ARG A 219 -20.28 9.76 14.01
N GLN A 220 -20.73 8.54 13.75
CA GLN A 220 -21.94 7.96 14.33
C GLN A 220 -21.67 7.21 15.64
N HIS A 221 -20.47 6.67 15.82
CA HIS A 221 -20.09 5.82 16.94
C HIS A 221 -18.77 6.29 17.54
N GLN A 222 -18.82 6.95 18.69
CA GLN A 222 -17.64 7.46 19.40
C GLN A 222 -17.21 6.59 20.58
N ASP A 223 -18.08 5.65 21.02
CA ASP A 223 -17.67 4.61 21.96
C ASP A 223 -16.73 3.63 21.24
N PRO A 224 -15.56 3.30 21.80
CA PRO A 224 -14.58 2.45 21.15
C PRO A 224 -15.07 1.06 20.77
N VAL A 225 -15.92 0.45 21.60
CA VAL A 225 -16.46 -0.91 21.39
C VAL A 225 -17.49 -0.89 20.26
N GLU A 226 -18.41 0.08 20.29
CA GLU A 226 -19.42 0.24 19.24
C GLU A 226 -18.77 0.64 17.90
N ALA A 227 -17.78 1.53 17.92
CA ALA A 227 -17.06 1.94 16.72
C ALA A 227 -16.34 0.74 16.06
N GLU A 228 -15.62 -0.08 16.81
CA GLU A 228 -14.95 -1.27 16.29
C GLU A 228 -15.95 -2.28 15.72
N LYS A 229 -17.04 -2.55 16.44
CA LYS A 229 -18.09 -3.47 16.02
C LYS A 229 -18.72 -3.02 14.70
N HIS A 230 -19.21 -1.78 14.63
CA HIS A 230 -19.88 -1.28 13.44
C HIS A 230 -18.94 -1.14 12.25
N LEU A 231 -17.68 -0.72 12.48
CA LEU A 231 -16.68 -0.68 11.41
C LEU A 231 -16.38 -2.08 10.87
N SER A 232 -16.26 -3.08 11.74
CA SER A 232 -16.08 -4.49 11.33
C SER A 232 -17.25 -5.02 10.50
N GLU A 233 -18.49 -4.69 10.89
CA GLU A 233 -19.70 -5.09 10.16
C GLU A 233 -19.75 -4.45 8.77
N VAL A 234 -19.50 -3.15 8.67
CA VAL A 234 -19.50 -2.40 7.42
C VAL A 234 -18.38 -2.89 6.48
N LEU A 235 -17.15 -3.01 6.97
CA LEU A 235 -16.03 -3.52 6.17
C LEU A 235 -16.26 -4.97 5.72
N THR A 236 -16.82 -5.82 6.58
CA THR A 236 -17.18 -7.20 6.23
C THR A 236 -18.20 -7.24 5.08
N SER A 237 -19.22 -6.38 5.13
CA SER A 237 -20.23 -6.32 4.07
C SER A 237 -19.60 -5.99 2.72
N TYR A 238 -18.74 -4.97 2.65
CA TYR A 238 -18.11 -4.57 1.39
C TYR A 238 -17.03 -5.55 0.92
N THR A 239 -16.17 -6.02 1.82
CA THR A 239 -15.10 -6.96 1.43
C THR A 239 -15.64 -8.27 0.89
N LYS A 240 -16.74 -8.81 1.45
CA LYS A 240 -17.42 -9.98 0.90
C LYS A 240 -17.95 -9.76 -0.51
N GLN A 241 -18.55 -8.60 -0.78
CA GLN A 241 -19.04 -8.27 -2.13
C GLN A 241 -17.88 -8.19 -3.13
N ILE A 242 -16.77 -7.53 -2.76
CA ILE A 242 -15.57 -7.44 -3.59
C ILE A 242 -14.96 -8.83 -3.82
N GLU A 243 -14.89 -9.66 -2.79
CA GLU A 243 -14.35 -11.02 -2.90
C GLU A 243 -15.18 -11.91 -3.83
N LEU A 244 -16.51 -11.79 -3.80
CA LEU A 244 -17.38 -12.52 -4.74
C LEU A 244 -17.07 -12.15 -6.20
N VAL A 245 -16.84 -10.86 -6.48
CA VAL A 245 -16.42 -10.41 -7.82
C VAL A 245 -15.05 -10.97 -8.17
N ALA A 246 -14.09 -10.92 -7.24
CA ALA A 246 -12.75 -11.47 -7.44
C ALA A 246 -12.76 -12.97 -7.71
N MET A 247 -13.53 -13.74 -6.95
CA MET A 247 -13.69 -15.19 -7.16
C MET A 247 -14.34 -15.51 -8.52
N GLN A 248 -15.29 -14.68 -8.97
CA GLN A 248 -15.89 -14.84 -10.30
C GLN A 248 -14.88 -14.53 -11.39
N LEU A 249 -14.09 -13.46 -11.26
CA LEU A 249 -12.99 -13.15 -12.19
C LEU A 249 -11.98 -14.30 -12.27
N ALA A 250 -11.55 -14.84 -11.11
CA ALA A 250 -10.63 -15.97 -11.09
C ALA A 250 -11.18 -17.17 -11.89
N ARG A 251 -12.45 -17.52 -11.68
CA ARG A 251 -13.10 -18.64 -12.40
C ARG A 251 -13.19 -18.43 -13.91
N THR A 252 -13.51 -17.19 -14.33
CA THR A 252 -13.76 -16.90 -15.76
C THR A 252 -12.50 -16.63 -16.55
N THR A 253 -11.42 -16.16 -15.89
CA THR A 253 -10.17 -15.77 -16.57
C THR A 253 -9.02 -16.74 -16.38
N GLY A 254 -9.12 -17.64 -15.40
CA GLY A 254 -8.03 -18.56 -15.02
C GLY A 254 -6.87 -17.87 -14.29
N TRP A 255 -7.03 -16.61 -13.81
CA TRP A 255 -6.09 -15.94 -12.92
C TRP A 255 -6.30 -16.37 -11.47
N THR A 256 -5.22 -16.56 -10.73
CA THR A 256 -5.31 -16.94 -9.31
C THR A 256 -5.61 -15.70 -8.45
N TYR A 257 -6.68 -15.75 -7.67
CA TYR A 257 -7.00 -14.72 -6.70
C TYR A 257 -6.17 -14.90 -5.42
N GLU A 258 -5.39 -13.87 -5.05
CA GLU A 258 -4.49 -13.92 -3.90
C GLU A 258 -5.01 -13.17 -2.67
N GLY A 259 -6.06 -12.40 -2.80
CA GLY A 259 -6.74 -11.80 -1.66
C GLY A 259 -7.04 -10.31 -1.82
N ILE A 260 -7.63 -9.75 -0.75
CA ILE A 260 -7.91 -8.33 -0.60
C ILE A 260 -6.99 -7.75 0.47
N ASP A 261 -6.37 -6.63 0.18
CA ASP A 261 -5.87 -5.71 1.18
C ASP A 261 -7.00 -4.72 1.52
N ALA A 262 -7.67 -4.99 2.63
CA ALA A 262 -8.83 -4.22 3.07
C ALA A 262 -8.46 -2.92 3.82
N THR A 263 -7.22 -2.49 3.73
CA THR A 263 -6.75 -1.21 4.26
C THR A 263 -7.64 -0.08 3.75
N PRO A 264 -8.21 0.75 4.62
CA PRO A 264 -8.98 1.93 4.22
C PRO A 264 -8.04 3.08 3.82
N ALA A 265 -7.26 2.87 2.75
CA ALA A 265 -6.23 3.81 2.33
C ALA A 265 -6.81 5.20 2.03
N PRO A 266 -6.13 6.26 2.49
CA PRO A 266 -6.50 7.64 2.15
C PRO A 266 -5.89 8.08 0.82
N ILE A 267 -6.38 9.20 0.29
CA ILE A 267 -5.72 10.00 -0.75
C ILE A 267 -6.31 11.41 -0.81
N GLY A 268 -5.43 12.41 -0.74
CA GLY A 268 -5.84 13.82 -0.82
C GLY A 268 -6.86 14.19 0.26
N ASP A 269 -8.02 14.67 -0.13
CA ASP A 269 -9.09 15.07 0.79
C ASP A 269 -9.90 13.88 1.36
N ARG A 270 -9.80 12.69 0.77
CA ARG A 270 -10.31 11.46 1.38
C ARG A 270 -9.36 11.00 2.49
N SER A 271 -9.41 11.71 3.61
CA SER A 271 -8.43 11.72 4.67
C SER A 271 -8.76 10.74 5.77
N ILE A 272 -7.80 9.87 6.11
CA ILE A 272 -7.91 9.01 7.30
C ILE A 272 -7.68 9.80 8.59
N ALA A 273 -6.89 10.88 8.53
CA ALA A 273 -6.74 11.77 9.67
C ALA A 273 -8.07 12.44 10.02
N THR A 274 -8.83 12.93 9.03
CA THR A 274 -10.17 13.49 9.26
C THR A 274 -11.11 12.45 9.93
N ALA A 275 -11.03 11.19 9.51
CA ALA A 275 -11.82 10.13 10.14
C ALA A 275 -11.44 9.93 11.61
N ILE A 276 -10.14 9.89 11.92
CA ILE A 276 -9.64 9.75 13.29
C ILE A 276 -9.98 10.98 14.14
N GLU A 277 -9.85 12.19 13.59
CA GLU A 277 -10.23 13.43 14.28
C GLU A 277 -11.73 13.48 14.61
N SER A 278 -12.58 12.93 13.74
CA SER A 278 -14.02 12.85 14.04
C SER A 278 -14.35 11.88 15.19
N PHE A 279 -13.51 10.88 15.42
CA PHE A 279 -13.64 9.96 16.56
C PHE A 279 -13.10 10.56 17.86
N THR A 280 -11.92 11.19 17.79
CA THR A 280 -11.23 11.71 18.98
C THR A 280 -11.74 13.08 19.43
N GLY A 281 -12.38 13.83 18.54
CA GLY A 281 -12.74 15.24 18.77
C GLY A 281 -11.52 16.18 18.82
N ALA A 282 -10.34 15.72 18.40
CA ALA A 282 -9.07 16.45 18.52
C ALA A 282 -8.19 16.24 17.27
N PRO A 283 -7.21 17.13 17.00
CA PRO A 283 -6.28 16.98 15.88
C PRO A 283 -5.55 15.62 15.90
N PHE A 284 -5.31 15.04 14.73
CA PHE A 284 -4.50 13.83 14.60
C PHE A 284 -3.13 14.02 15.26
N GLY A 285 -2.68 13.05 16.05
CA GLY A 285 -1.52 13.14 16.91
C GLY A 285 -1.84 13.40 18.38
N SER A 286 -3.08 13.82 18.70
CA SER A 286 -3.56 13.97 20.08
C SER A 286 -3.80 12.62 20.76
N PRO A 287 -3.89 12.57 22.11
CA PRO A 287 -4.33 11.36 22.80
C PRO A 287 -5.63 10.79 22.24
N GLY A 288 -5.69 9.48 22.07
CA GLY A 288 -6.79 8.78 21.38
C GLY A 288 -6.49 8.40 19.92
N THR A 289 -5.50 9.02 19.27
CA THR A 289 -5.09 8.65 17.89
C THR A 289 -4.65 7.20 17.80
N GLU A 290 -3.86 6.70 18.74
CA GLU A 290 -3.43 5.30 18.78
C GLU A 290 -4.60 4.33 19.00
N THR A 291 -5.56 4.68 19.88
CA THR A 291 -6.78 3.92 20.10
C THR A 291 -7.60 3.80 18.80
N ALA A 292 -7.86 4.92 18.13
CA ALA A 292 -8.57 4.92 16.85
C ALA A 292 -7.85 4.10 15.78
N SER A 293 -6.51 4.19 15.73
CA SER A 293 -5.65 3.40 14.83
C SER A 293 -5.78 1.89 15.07
N GLY A 294 -5.82 1.50 16.34
CA GLY A 294 -6.03 0.10 16.76
C GLY A 294 -7.41 -0.41 16.38
N ILE A 295 -8.47 0.38 16.61
CA ILE A 295 -9.85 0.04 16.22
C ILE A 295 -9.93 -0.22 14.71
N ILE A 296 -9.40 0.69 13.88
CA ILE A 296 -9.42 0.53 12.42
C ILE A 296 -8.70 -0.76 12.02
N THR A 297 -7.51 -0.99 12.55
CA THR A 297 -6.71 -2.18 12.19
C THR A 297 -7.41 -3.47 12.60
N ARG A 298 -7.99 -3.54 13.79
CA ARG A 298 -8.74 -4.71 14.26
C ARG A 298 -9.99 -4.95 13.42
N ALA A 299 -10.73 -3.91 13.08
CA ALA A 299 -11.90 -4.00 12.22
C ALA A 299 -11.55 -4.56 10.83
N VAL A 300 -10.45 -4.08 10.21
CA VAL A 300 -9.94 -4.63 8.95
C VAL A 300 -9.56 -6.09 9.09
N GLN A 301 -8.84 -6.44 10.16
CA GLN A 301 -8.36 -7.81 10.40
C GLN A 301 -9.49 -8.79 10.77
N ALA A 302 -10.62 -8.31 11.25
CA ALA A 302 -11.80 -9.12 11.55
C ALA A 302 -12.59 -9.51 10.29
N THR A 303 -12.33 -8.91 9.12
CA THR A 303 -13.05 -9.25 7.88
C THR A 303 -12.80 -10.70 7.46
N PRO A 304 -13.84 -11.52 7.25
CA PRO A 304 -13.70 -12.96 6.96
C PRO A 304 -13.52 -13.24 5.46
N VAL A 305 -12.49 -12.64 4.86
CA VAL A 305 -12.11 -12.79 3.45
C VAL A 305 -10.66 -13.25 3.33
N LYS A 306 -10.22 -13.71 2.17
CA LYS A 306 -8.80 -13.98 1.91
C LYS A 306 -8.05 -12.66 1.93
N ARG A 307 -7.34 -12.36 3.04
CA ARG A 307 -6.55 -11.14 3.21
C ARG A 307 -5.13 -11.29 2.68
N THR A 308 -4.60 -10.20 2.12
CA THR A 308 -3.21 -10.07 1.70
C THR A 308 -2.68 -8.68 2.02
N GLY A 309 -1.42 -8.41 1.73
CA GLY A 309 -0.81 -7.09 1.90
C GLY A 309 -0.74 -6.62 3.35
N TYR A 310 -1.01 -5.36 3.57
CA TYR A 310 -0.95 -4.72 4.89
C TYR A 310 -2.14 -5.08 5.78
N SER A 311 -3.34 -5.00 5.24
CA SER A 311 -4.60 -5.30 5.92
C SER A 311 -4.71 -4.67 7.32
N GLY A 312 -4.68 -3.34 7.37
CA GLY A 312 -4.80 -2.52 8.58
C GLY A 312 -4.73 -1.03 8.24
N LEU A 313 -4.56 -0.16 9.24
CA LEU A 313 -4.44 1.28 9.01
C LEU A 313 -3.11 1.63 8.33
N MET A 314 -3.14 2.56 7.36
CA MET A 314 -1.97 3.25 6.80
C MET A 314 -1.99 4.73 7.18
N ILE A 315 -0.80 5.31 7.42
CA ILE A 315 -0.59 6.73 7.77
C ILE A 315 0.42 7.32 6.77
N PRO A 316 0.06 7.51 5.50
CA PRO A 316 0.96 8.08 4.50
C PRO A 316 0.97 9.61 4.62
N VAL A 317 2.00 10.15 5.26
CA VAL A 317 2.08 11.57 5.69
C VAL A 317 1.78 12.55 4.55
N MET A 318 2.32 12.31 3.36
CA MET A 318 2.18 13.23 2.24
C MET A 318 1.11 12.83 1.22
N GLU A 319 0.40 11.70 1.38
CA GLU A 319 -0.70 11.32 0.47
C GLU A 319 -2.09 11.68 1.02
N ASP A 320 -2.15 12.21 2.25
CA ASP A 320 -3.37 12.63 2.94
C ASP A 320 -3.21 14.12 3.32
N ASN A 321 -4.10 14.99 2.83
CA ASN A 321 -3.98 16.44 3.02
C ASN A 321 -4.02 16.85 4.48
N VAL A 322 -4.78 16.16 5.33
CA VAL A 322 -4.86 16.47 6.76
C VAL A 322 -3.65 15.91 7.50
N LEU A 323 -3.15 14.72 7.17
CA LEU A 323 -1.89 14.22 7.72
C LEU A 323 -0.73 15.17 7.41
N ALA A 324 -0.61 15.63 6.15
CA ALA A 324 0.42 16.57 5.73
C ALA A 324 0.33 17.90 6.51
N LYS A 325 -0.89 18.41 6.75
CA LYS A 325 -1.15 19.59 7.57
C LYS A 325 -0.74 19.36 9.01
N ARG A 326 -1.16 18.27 9.65
CA ARG A 326 -0.84 17.96 11.05
C ARG A 326 0.65 17.69 11.26
N TRP A 327 1.30 17.10 10.25
CA TRP A 327 2.76 16.96 10.23
C TRP A 327 3.45 18.33 10.24
N ALA A 328 3.01 19.27 9.41
CA ALA A 328 3.54 20.63 9.37
C ALA A 328 3.31 21.41 10.69
N GLU A 329 2.19 21.15 11.36
CA GLU A 329 1.85 21.71 12.68
C GLU A 329 2.66 21.06 13.83
N GLY A 330 3.32 19.93 13.58
CA GLY A 330 4.09 19.20 14.59
C GLY A 330 3.24 18.46 15.62
N THR A 331 1.97 18.17 15.33
CA THR A 331 1.09 17.44 16.26
C THR A 331 1.49 15.96 16.39
N PHE A 332 2.21 15.44 15.42
CA PHE A 332 2.84 14.12 15.45
C PHE A 332 4.19 14.17 14.71
N THR A 333 5.06 13.21 15.01
CA THR A 333 6.43 13.12 14.53
C THR A 333 6.73 11.72 14.00
N LEU A 334 7.97 11.50 13.51
CA LEU A 334 8.44 10.16 13.14
C LEU A 334 8.31 9.17 14.31
N ASP A 335 8.66 9.58 15.54
CA ASP A 335 8.51 8.73 16.74
C ASP A 335 7.05 8.38 17.02
N SER A 336 6.12 9.33 16.77
CA SER A 336 4.69 9.06 16.87
C SER A 336 4.24 8.01 15.86
N ILE A 337 4.71 8.09 14.60
CA ILE A 337 4.38 7.09 13.56
C ILE A 337 4.94 5.72 13.94
N LEU A 338 6.16 5.65 14.49
CA LEU A 338 6.74 4.40 14.99
C LEU A 338 5.89 3.82 16.14
N ALA A 339 5.42 4.66 17.08
CA ALA A 339 4.50 4.21 18.12
C ALA A 339 3.19 3.69 17.53
N TYR A 340 2.54 4.46 16.64
CA TYR A 340 1.31 4.02 15.95
C TYR A 340 1.54 2.74 15.14
N SER A 341 2.76 2.53 14.63
CA SER A 341 3.14 1.29 13.94
C SER A 341 3.07 0.05 14.84
N ALA A 342 2.96 0.19 16.16
CA ALA A 342 2.63 -0.95 17.02
C ALA A 342 1.20 -1.46 16.81
N VAL A 343 0.24 -0.62 16.44
CA VAL A 343 -1.18 -0.96 16.25
C VAL A 343 -1.68 -0.80 14.80
N CYS A 344 -1.00 -0.03 13.94
CA CYS A 344 -1.33 0.11 12.52
C CYS A 344 -0.58 -0.93 11.65
N ALA A 345 -0.77 -0.93 10.34
CA ALA A 345 -0.15 -1.89 9.42
C ALA A 345 0.70 -1.25 8.31
N GLY A 346 0.72 0.07 8.17
CA GLY A 346 1.40 0.75 7.07
C GLY A 346 2.88 1.02 7.32
N GLY A 347 3.28 1.23 8.58
CA GLY A 347 4.65 1.65 8.91
C GLY A 347 4.88 3.15 8.69
N VAL A 348 6.11 3.50 8.30
CA VAL A 348 6.57 4.88 8.08
C VAL A 348 6.44 5.20 6.60
N ASP A 349 5.32 5.81 6.21
CA ASP A 349 4.99 5.97 4.79
C ASP A 349 4.96 7.44 4.35
N THR A 350 5.61 7.72 3.21
CA THR A 350 5.78 9.05 2.59
C THR A 350 6.22 10.14 3.55
N VAL A 351 7.22 9.81 4.39
CA VAL A 351 7.75 10.74 5.40
C VAL A 351 8.87 11.57 4.81
N PRO A 352 8.72 12.92 4.76
CA PRO A 352 9.77 13.81 4.29
C PRO A 352 10.88 13.95 5.34
N LEU A 353 12.13 13.83 4.89
CA LEU A 353 13.32 13.97 5.71
C LEU A 353 14.18 15.16 5.24
N PRO A 354 14.98 15.77 6.15
CA PRO A 354 15.99 16.74 5.72
C PRO A 354 16.93 16.18 4.67
N GLY A 355 17.36 17.00 3.71
CA GLY A 355 18.22 16.55 2.61
C GLY A 355 19.63 16.17 3.04
N ASP A 356 20.07 16.65 4.21
CA ASP A 356 21.36 16.31 4.83
C ASP A 356 21.32 15.03 5.68
N VAL A 357 20.18 14.32 5.72
CA VAL A 357 20.08 13.02 6.39
C VAL A 357 21.13 12.07 5.87
N THR A 358 21.83 11.37 6.76
CA THR A 358 22.88 10.42 6.41
C THR A 358 22.34 9.01 6.15
N GLU A 359 23.09 8.18 5.42
CA GLU A 359 22.77 6.75 5.24
C GLU A 359 22.61 6.04 6.58
N ASP A 360 23.45 6.33 7.59
CA ASP A 360 23.36 5.76 8.92
C ASP A 360 22.04 6.12 9.63
N GLN A 361 21.60 7.37 9.53
CA GLN A 361 20.33 7.80 10.11
C GLN A 361 19.15 7.10 9.43
N ILE A 362 19.17 7.02 8.11
CA ILE A 362 18.16 6.27 7.33
C ILE A 362 18.16 4.80 7.75
N ALA A 363 19.33 4.17 7.85
CA ALA A 363 19.43 2.76 8.25
C ALA A 363 18.88 2.51 9.67
N ARG A 364 19.04 3.45 10.60
CA ARG A 364 18.45 3.35 11.95
C ARG A 364 16.93 3.40 11.90
N ILE A 365 16.35 4.33 11.14
CA ILE A 365 14.89 4.40 10.95
C ILE A 365 14.36 3.07 10.35
N LEU A 366 15.04 2.56 9.33
CA LEU A 366 14.67 1.28 8.72
C LEU A 366 14.81 0.09 9.69
N GLY A 367 15.82 0.13 10.56
CA GLY A 367 16.02 -0.84 11.63
C GLY A 367 14.88 -0.84 12.64
N ASP A 368 14.43 0.34 13.07
CA ASP A 368 13.30 0.49 14.00
C ASP A 368 12.00 -0.06 13.39
N VAL A 369 11.73 0.24 12.11
CA VAL A 369 10.58 -0.32 11.38
C VAL A 369 10.68 -1.84 11.27
N ALA A 370 11.85 -2.37 10.93
CA ALA A 370 12.07 -3.81 10.82
C ALA A 370 11.88 -4.54 12.16
N TRP A 371 12.36 -3.94 13.27
CA TRP A 371 12.16 -4.47 14.62
C TRP A 371 10.70 -4.53 15.03
N LEU A 372 9.93 -3.45 14.78
CA LEU A 372 8.50 -3.42 15.07
C LEU A 372 7.75 -4.48 14.25
N ALA A 373 8.03 -4.55 12.93
CA ALA A 373 7.43 -5.52 12.04
C ALA A 373 7.70 -6.97 12.50
N TYR A 374 8.96 -7.29 12.77
CA TYR A 374 9.40 -8.62 13.21
C TYR A 374 8.81 -8.97 14.58
N ARG A 375 8.88 -8.05 15.56
CA ARG A 375 8.37 -8.26 16.93
C ARG A 375 6.87 -8.58 16.95
N TRP A 376 6.10 -7.92 16.11
CA TRP A 376 4.64 -8.05 16.06
C TRP A 376 4.16 -8.98 14.94
N ASN A 377 5.08 -9.60 14.18
CA ASN A 377 4.79 -10.47 13.04
C ASN A 377 3.75 -9.87 12.09
N LYS A 378 3.98 -8.63 11.66
CA LYS A 378 3.05 -7.90 10.79
C LYS A 378 3.80 -7.10 9.72
N PRO A 379 3.20 -6.90 8.53
CA PRO A 379 3.82 -6.12 7.47
C PRO A 379 3.91 -4.65 7.86
N LEU A 380 5.11 -4.08 7.72
CA LEU A 380 5.36 -2.64 7.77
C LEU A 380 6.26 -2.25 6.60
N ALA A 381 6.12 -1.02 6.12
CA ALA A 381 6.99 -0.45 5.09
C ALA A 381 7.62 0.84 5.58
N ALA A 382 8.75 1.19 4.99
CA ALA A 382 9.31 2.53 5.07
C ALA A 382 9.45 3.09 3.65
N ARG A 383 8.79 4.21 3.39
CA ARG A 383 8.94 5.04 2.20
C ARG A 383 9.36 6.43 2.66
N LEU A 384 10.68 6.63 2.68
CA LEU A 384 11.33 7.83 3.19
C LEU A 384 11.71 8.74 2.02
N LEU A 385 11.44 10.03 2.18
CA LEU A 385 11.60 11.04 1.13
C LEU A 385 12.60 12.13 1.59
N PRO A 386 13.93 11.88 1.55
CA PRO A 386 14.89 12.95 1.78
C PRO A 386 14.75 14.04 0.72
N ALA A 387 14.62 15.29 1.13
CA ALA A 387 14.43 16.44 0.24
C ALA A 387 15.77 17.15 -0.02
N PRO A 388 16.44 16.90 -1.18
CA PRO A 388 17.77 17.42 -1.43
C PRO A 388 17.83 18.93 -1.38
N GLY A 389 18.85 19.47 -0.70
CA GLY A 389 19.04 20.91 -0.54
C GLY A 389 18.11 21.57 0.46
N LYS A 390 17.15 20.86 1.05
CA LYS A 390 16.21 21.37 2.04
C LYS A 390 16.60 20.98 3.46
N ARG A 391 16.25 21.85 4.40
CA ARG A 391 16.50 21.65 5.83
C ARG A 391 15.19 21.55 6.61
N ALA A 392 15.29 21.12 7.85
CA ALA A 392 14.16 21.19 8.79
C ALA A 392 13.58 22.62 8.89
N GLY A 393 12.26 22.72 8.88
CA GLY A 393 11.50 23.97 8.82
C GLY A 393 11.15 24.46 7.42
N GLU A 394 11.79 23.94 6.37
CA GLU A 394 11.47 24.29 4.99
C GLU A 394 10.32 23.42 4.41
N GLN A 395 9.70 23.92 3.35
CA GLN A 395 8.64 23.21 2.63
C GLN A 395 9.23 22.18 1.66
N THR A 396 8.54 21.05 1.53
CA THR A 396 8.85 20.05 0.50
C THR A 396 8.55 20.57 -0.91
N GLU A 397 9.30 20.09 -1.91
CA GLU A 397 9.13 20.49 -3.32
C GLU A 397 8.98 19.24 -4.25
N PHE A 398 8.61 18.09 -3.71
CA PHE A 398 8.33 16.90 -4.51
C PHE A 398 7.23 17.16 -5.54
N THR A 399 7.39 16.63 -6.76
CA THR A 399 6.49 16.92 -7.90
C THR A 399 5.45 15.82 -8.12
N GLY A 400 5.46 14.74 -7.35
CA GLY A 400 4.49 13.66 -7.45
C GLY A 400 3.05 14.15 -7.28
N SER A 401 2.17 13.87 -8.24
CA SER A 401 0.80 14.40 -8.29
C SER A 401 -0.09 13.99 -7.11
N VAL A 402 0.32 12.99 -6.34
CA VAL A 402 -0.39 12.51 -5.14
C VAL A 402 0.23 13.03 -3.84
N LEU A 403 1.37 13.72 -3.92
CA LEU A 403 2.09 14.21 -2.75
C LEU A 403 1.63 15.64 -2.40
N THR A 404 1.16 15.81 -1.18
CA THR A 404 0.81 17.11 -0.61
C THR A 404 2.05 17.76 -0.02
N ARG A 405 2.28 19.04 -0.31
CA ARG A 405 3.37 19.82 0.30
C ARG A 405 3.19 19.89 1.80
N THR A 406 4.31 19.74 2.52
CA THR A 406 4.34 19.85 3.97
C THR A 406 5.70 20.37 4.45
N THR A 407 5.81 20.69 5.73
CA THR A 407 7.06 21.14 6.36
C THR A 407 7.95 19.94 6.68
N ILE A 408 9.24 20.03 6.41
CA ILE A 408 10.24 19.02 6.79
C ILE A 408 10.50 19.19 8.29
N GLN A 409 10.22 18.13 9.07
CA GLN A 409 10.51 18.15 10.51
C GLN A 409 12.00 17.88 10.79
N PRO A 410 12.53 18.37 11.93
CA PRO A 410 13.88 18.02 12.35
C PRO A 410 13.96 16.54 12.73
N LEU A 411 15.04 15.89 12.31
CA LEU A 411 15.33 14.52 12.73
C LEU A 411 16.11 14.56 14.05
N PRO A 412 15.61 13.89 15.14
CA PRO A 412 16.37 13.81 16.39
C PRO A 412 17.77 13.23 16.19
N GLY A 413 18.76 13.78 16.88
CA GLY A 413 20.17 13.36 16.76
C GLY A 413 20.90 13.92 15.53
N SER A 414 20.29 14.76 14.72
CA SER A 414 21.02 15.56 13.74
C SER A 414 21.88 16.60 14.48
N LYS A 415 23.14 16.79 14.04
CA LYS A 415 23.97 17.86 14.60
C LYS A 415 23.24 19.19 14.34
N LYS A 416 23.02 19.98 15.40
CA LYS A 416 22.65 21.39 15.23
C LYS A 416 23.86 22.08 14.57
N ASN A 417 23.74 22.46 13.32
CA ASN A 417 24.69 23.36 12.67
C ASN A 417 24.45 24.79 13.13
#